data_ab2d4b33bc9ca8771f69114a7767c310
#
_entry.id   ab2d4b33bc9ca8771f69114a7767c310
#
_cell.length_a   1.000
_cell.length_b   1.000
_cell.length_c   1.000
_cell.angle_alpha   90.00
_cell.angle_beta   90.00
_cell.angle_gamma   90.00
#
_symmetry.space_group_name_H-M   'P 1'
#
loop_
_entity.id
_entity.type
_entity.pdbx_description
1 polymer ?
#
loop_
_entity_poly.entity_id
_entity_poly.type
_entity_poly.pdbx_seq_one_letter_code
_entity_poly.pdbx_strand_id
1 'polypeptide(L)'
;MAAVLAVATTTASPMARAQSFYDQLADMPFKEGYIAKDDVPTLLNDLFFQRAAQTYLWALPALNMYGMKEGSEKVFGNGYNVLPIWKERLNAKTLITTPNSDVIYALGYLDLKEDGPIVIEVPPGLQGIIDDFWQRPIPSVGEIDGRKWSGDVGLPGPDRGKGGKYLILPPDYTGDVPSGYFTYRSGTYGVFVFWRGFFKNPKQLEEPVRVMEQTRIYPLGKKETAKPMQFPDASLVSANMLYPQDGTAFDMLSRFIDHEYVDPADMYMRGMAAELGIVKGKPFAPDGPARALLDKAARTSTRIGHVLAYTPSPLVTNGLWYPDRHWINVFPGNATFTSNSFDYINSRTAFFTYAYSTSPGMAVNMDNVGAKYPATFFDADGDYLSGDQNYKLHVPKDVPVALFWSVTVYDPITGFGLDNGQPFPSLNTMDKPVQNADGTTDIYFGPKSPGAGKNWLATVPGRGYIAVLRLYGPTEAALNRTWKPSDFMRRNDLQP
;
A
#
# COMPACT_ATOMS: atom_id res chain seq x y z
N MET A 1 -11.07 -7.41 35.32
CA MET A 1 -10.84 -8.86 35.46
C MET A 1 -11.16 -9.50 34.12
N ALA A 2 -10.14 -9.77 33.34
CA ALA A 2 -10.30 -10.40 32.02
C ALA A 2 -10.16 -11.91 32.22
N ALA A 3 -11.19 -12.66 31.86
CA ALA A 3 -11.17 -14.12 31.86
C ALA A 3 -10.46 -14.57 30.57
N VAL A 4 -9.31 -15.20 30.73
CA VAL A 4 -8.61 -15.92 29.68
C VAL A 4 -9.23 -17.31 29.62
N LEU A 5 -9.95 -17.62 28.54
CA LEU A 5 -10.35 -19.00 28.25
C LEU A 5 -9.15 -19.76 27.67
N ALA A 6 -8.64 -20.70 28.45
CA ALA A 6 -7.65 -21.64 27.98
C ALA A 6 -8.34 -22.77 27.23
N VAL A 7 -8.15 -22.86 25.92
CA VAL A 7 -8.45 -24.05 25.13
C VAL A 7 -7.19 -24.91 25.06
N ALA A 8 -7.15 -26.00 25.82
CA ALA A 8 -6.08 -26.98 25.75
C ALA A 8 -6.36 -27.97 24.62
N THR A 9 -5.73 -27.79 23.47
CA THR A 9 -5.55 -28.83 22.47
C THR A 9 -4.07 -29.15 22.38
N THR A 10 -3.69 -30.37 22.76
CA THR A 10 -2.35 -30.91 22.68
C THR A 10 -1.96 -31.25 21.23
N THR A 11 -1.70 -30.22 20.45
CA THR A 11 -0.86 -30.31 19.27
C THR A 11 0.49 -29.73 19.65
N ALA A 12 1.57 -30.51 19.50
CA ALA A 12 2.93 -30.03 19.74
C ALA A 12 3.13 -28.73 18.95
N SER A 13 3.08 -27.62 19.68
CA SER A 13 3.01 -26.28 19.14
C SER A 13 4.24 -25.96 18.29
N PRO A 14 4.08 -25.23 17.14
CA PRO A 14 5.22 -24.63 16.43
C PRO A 14 6.12 -23.80 17.36
N MET A 15 5.58 -23.26 18.44
CA MET A 15 6.30 -22.56 19.49
C MET A 15 7.35 -23.44 20.20
N ALA A 16 7.05 -24.72 20.47
CA ALA A 16 8.03 -25.62 21.11
C ALA A 16 9.24 -25.89 20.21
N ARG A 17 9.06 -25.93 18.89
CA ARG A 17 10.16 -26.13 17.93
C ARG A 17 10.97 -24.84 17.71
N ALA A 18 10.33 -23.68 17.71
CA ALA A 18 10.99 -22.38 17.65
C ALA A 18 11.75 -22.08 18.96
N GLN A 19 11.16 -22.41 20.11
CA GLN A 19 11.78 -22.30 21.42
C GLN A 19 13.04 -23.17 21.52
N SER A 20 12.99 -24.41 21.02
CA SER A 20 14.16 -25.29 20.93
C SER A 20 15.32 -24.71 20.10
N PHE A 21 15.04 -24.00 19.00
CA PHE A 21 16.09 -23.35 18.19
C PHE A 21 16.72 -22.16 18.93
N TYR A 22 15.94 -21.31 19.54
CA TYR A 22 16.44 -20.16 20.30
C TYR A 22 17.18 -20.59 21.58
N ASP A 23 16.71 -21.66 22.24
CA ASP A 23 17.43 -22.25 23.38
C ASP A 23 18.81 -22.76 22.96
N GLN A 24 18.94 -23.43 21.80
CA GLN A 24 20.23 -23.88 21.28
C GLN A 24 21.22 -22.71 21.04
N LEU A 25 20.73 -21.57 20.56
CA LEU A 25 21.58 -20.38 20.37
C LEU A 25 21.96 -19.73 21.71
N ALA A 26 20.99 -19.59 22.62
CA ALA A 26 21.14 -18.91 23.89
C ALA A 26 22.06 -19.71 24.87
N ASP A 27 21.99 -21.03 24.80
CA ASP A 27 22.68 -21.94 25.73
C ASP A 27 24.01 -22.45 25.17
N MET A 28 24.52 -21.90 24.05
CA MET A 28 25.83 -22.25 23.53
C MET A 28 26.92 -22.07 24.58
N PRO A 29 27.69 -23.12 24.91
CA PRO A 29 28.61 -23.07 26.03
C PRO A 29 29.85 -22.23 25.71
N PHE A 30 30.30 -21.44 26.68
CA PHE A 30 31.63 -20.85 26.66
C PHE A 30 32.68 -21.90 27.09
N LYS A 31 33.71 -22.07 26.27
CA LYS A 31 34.89 -22.85 26.57
C LYS A 31 36.08 -21.89 26.80
N GLU A 32 36.60 -21.87 27.99
CA GLU A 32 37.68 -20.95 28.39
C GLU A 32 37.36 -19.45 28.11
N GLY A 33 36.05 -19.08 28.21
CA GLY A 33 35.55 -17.74 27.96
C GLY A 33 35.24 -17.40 26.50
N TYR A 34 35.32 -18.35 25.57
CA TYR A 34 35.04 -18.18 24.14
C TYR A 34 33.97 -19.16 23.65
N ILE A 35 33.21 -18.75 22.64
CA ILE A 35 32.36 -19.68 21.87
C ILE A 35 33.28 -20.63 21.09
N ALA A 36 32.93 -21.92 21.05
CA ALA A 36 33.72 -22.89 20.28
C ALA A 36 33.76 -22.52 18.80
N LYS A 37 34.91 -22.69 18.14
CA LYS A 37 35.12 -22.30 16.75
C LYS A 37 34.10 -22.90 15.79
N ASP A 38 33.66 -24.12 16.05
CA ASP A 38 32.69 -24.85 15.23
C ASP A 38 31.26 -24.29 15.37
N ASP A 39 30.95 -23.57 16.46
CA ASP A 39 29.65 -22.96 16.73
C ASP A 39 29.54 -21.52 16.20
N VAL A 40 30.69 -20.84 15.97
CA VAL A 40 30.73 -19.46 15.47
C VAL A 40 29.95 -19.28 14.18
N PRO A 41 30.06 -20.14 13.13
CA PRO A 41 29.31 -19.96 11.90
C PRO A 41 27.77 -20.02 12.11
N THR A 42 27.28 -20.79 13.07
CA THR A 42 25.84 -20.88 13.38
C THR A 42 25.31 -19.52 13.86
N LEU A 43 26.01 -18.88 14.81
CA LEU A 43 25.64 -17.56 15.34
C LEU A 43 25.74 -16.47 14.27
N LEU A 44 26.79 -16.51 13.44
CA LEU A 44 26.96 -15.53 12.37
C LEU A 44 25.91 -15.67 11.26
N ASN A 45 25.53 -16.89 10.91
CA ASN A 45 24.47 -17.15 9.96
C ASN A 45 23.10 -16.70 10.48
N ASP A 46 22.82 -16.90 11.78
CA ASP A 46 21.59 -16.41 12.39
C ASP A 46 21.59 -14.89 12.42
N LEU A 47 22.67 -14.23 12.80
CA LEU A 47 22.79 -12.77 12.74
C LEU A 47 22.58 -12.26 11.32
N PHE A 48 23.16 -12.88 10.30
CA PHE A 48 23.00 -12.51 8.90
C PHE A 48 21.52 -12.63 8.47
N PHE A 49 20.85 -13.74 8.85
CA PHE A 49 19.43 -13.95 8.58
C PHE A 49 18.55 -12.88 9.25
N GLN A 50 18.80 -12.57 10.52
CA GLN A 50 18.07 -11.53 11.26
C GLN A 50 18.24 -10.15 10.60
N ARG A 51 19.47 -9.79 10.21
CA ARG A 51 19.77 -8.56 9.49
C ARG A 51 19.03 -8.50 8.14
N ALA A 52 19.05 -9.60 7.38
CA ALA A 52 18.35 -9.70 6.11
C ALA A 52 16.83 -9.54 6.29
N ALA A 53 16.24 -10.22 7.27
CA ALA A 53 14.81 -10.09 7.56
C ALA A 53 14.42 -8.65 7.94
N GLN A 54 15.17 -8.00 8.84
CA GLN A 54 14.90 -6.61 9.23
C GLN A 54 15.13 -5.63 8.08
N THR A 55 16.17 -5.84 7.27
CA THR A 55 16.43 -5.02 6.07
C THR A 55 15.29 -5.13 5.06
N TYR A 56 14.77 -6.33 4.81
CA TYR A 56 13.61 -6.54 3.91
C TYR A 56 12.37 -5.80 4.42
N LEU A 57 12.01 -5.98 5.71
CA LEU A 57 10.83 -5.35 6.31
C LEU A 57 10.95 -3.81 6.31
N TRP A 58 12.13 -3.28 6.60
CA TRP A 58 12.41 -1.85 6.51
C TRP A 58 12.27 -1.33 5.07
N ALA A 59 12.85 -2.07 4.12
CA ALA A 59 12.89 -1.67 2.71
C ALA A 59 11.56 -1.86 1.97
N LEU A 60 10.55 -2.48 2.59
CA LEU A 60 9.30 -2.86 1.93
C LEU A 60 8.62 -1.71 1.16
N PRO A 61 8.53 -0.45 1.68
CA PRO A 61 7.97 0.66 0.89
C PRO A 61 8.78 0.95 -0.37
N ALA A 62 10.11 0.90 -0.29
CA ALA A 62 11.00 1.13 -1.42
C ALA A 62 10.94 -0.02 -2.43
N LEU A 63 10.89 -1.27 -1.96
CA LEU A 63 10.72 -2.45 -2.81
C LEU A 63 9.37 -2.41 -3.54
N ASN A 64 8.30 -2.06 -2.83
CA ASN A 64 6.97 -1.91 -3.41
C ASN A 64 6.99 -0.83 -4.51
N MET A 65 7.57 0.34 -4.25
CA MET A 65 7.67 1.42 -5.23
C MET A 65 8.53 1.05 -6.44
N TYR A 66 9.67 0.38 -6.23
CA TYR A 66 10.53 -0.06 -7.32
C TYR A 66 9.89 -1.18 -8.14
N GLY A 67 9.16 -2.10 -7.50
CA GLY A 67 8.37 -3.11 -8.22
C GLY A 67 7.33 -2.48 -9.13
N MET A 68 6.63 -1.46 -8.65
CA MET A 68 5.67 -0.68 -9.42
C MET A 68 6.35 0.06 -10.59
N LYS A 69 7.46 0.75 -10.30
CA LYS A 69 8.24 1.48 -11.31
C LYS A 69 8.75 0.55 -12.42
N GLU A 70 9.53 -0.46 -12.05
CA GLU A 70 10.15 -1.38 -13.02
C GLU A 70 9.09 -2.14 -13.83
N GLY A 71 7.99 -2.57 -13.19
CA GLY A 71 6.87 -3.23 -13.87
C GLY A 71 6.16 -2.32 -14.86
N SER A 72 5.93 -1.06 -14.49
CA SER A 72 5.31 -0.04 -15.35
C SER A 72 6.22 0.35 -16.51
N GLU A 73 7.48 0.70 -16.22
CA GLU A 73 8.43 1.18 -17.22
C GLU A 73 8.78 0.13 -18.27
N LYS A 74 8.81 -1.13 -17.89
CA LYS A 74 9.02 -2.26 -18.82
C LYS A 74 7.95 -2.33 -19.93
N VAL A 75 6.72 -1.87 -19.62
CA VAL A 75 5.57 -1.99 -20.52
C VAL A 75 5.28 -0.66 -21.21
N PHE A 76 5.34 0.44 -20.49
CA PHE A 76 4.87 1.75 -20.97
C PHE A 76 6.01 2.71 -21.32
N GLY A 77 7.27 2.35 -21.02
CA GLY A 77 8.42 3.23 -21.17
C GLY A 77 8.71 4.05 -19.92
N ASN A 78 9.83 4.79 -19.95
CA ASN A 78 10.34 5.59 -18.85
C ASN A 78 10.52 7.06 -19.22
N GLY A 79 10.70 7.91 -18.22
CA GLY A 79 11.00 9.34 -18.34
C GLY A 79 9.89 10.22 -17.76
N TYR A 80 10.26 11.46 -17.44
CA TYR A 80 9.34 12.41 -16.81
C TYR A 80 8.06 12.70 -17.61
N ASN A 81 8.10 12.46 -18.92
CA ASN A 81 6.99 12.71 -19.82
C ASN A 81 6.09 11.50 -20.09
N VAL A 82 6.30 10.38 -19.40
CA VAL A 82 5.48 9.16 -19.54
C VAL A 82 4.57 9.03 -18.33
N LEU A 83 3.26 9.08 -18.56
CA LEU A 83 2.23 9.00 -17.52
C LEU A 83 1.12 8.04 -17.99
N PRO A 84 1.28 6.72 -17.76
CA PRO A 84 0.26 5.73 -18.08
C PRO A 84 -1.05 6.01 -17.35
N ILE A 85 -2.18 5.92 -18.07
CA ILE A 85 -3.54 6.13 -17.54
C ILE A 85 -4.34 4.84 -17.75
N TRP A 86 -4.95 4.32 -16.68
CA TRP A 86 -5.99 3.31 -16.81
C TRP A 86 -7.27 4.01 -17.26
N LYS A 87 -7.53 4.01 -18.57
CA LYS A 87 -8.67 4.70 -19.19
C LYS A 87 -9.99 3.98 -18.96
N GLU A 88 -9.92 2.75 -18.44
CA GLU A 88 -11.04 1.94 -17.98
C GLU A 88 -10.92 1.65 -16.49
N ARG A 89 -11.98 1.11 -15.89
CA ARG A 89 -11.98 0.66 -14.49
C ARG A 89 -10.97 -0.47 -14.30
N LEU A 90 -10.20 -0.40 -13.22
CA LEU A 90 -9.25 -1.44 -12.87
C LEU A 90 -10.00 -2.75 -12.54
N ASN A 91 -9.44 -3.87 -12.97
CA ASN A 91 -10.01 -5.20 -12.75
C ASN A 91 -8.93 -6.17 -12.23
N ALA A 92 -9.25 -7.45 -12.14
CA ALA A 92 -8.33 -8.47 -11.61
C ALA A 92 -7.05 -8.67 -12.47
N LYS A 93 -7.01 -8.16 -13.71
CA LYS A 93 -5.83 -8.20 -14.59
C LYS A 93 -4.90 -7.03 -14.35
N THR A 94 -5.27 -6.06 -13.53
CA THR A 94 -4.39 -4.98 -13.09
C THR A 94 -3.54 -5.49 -11.93
N LEU A 95 -2.29 -5.88 -12.24
CA LEU A 95 -1.39 -6.56 -11.31
C LEU A 95 -0.63 -5.57 -10.42
N ILE A 96 -1.38 -4.86 -9.60
CA ILE A 96 -0.92 -3.94 -8.56
C ILE A 96 -1.63 -4.30 -7.24
N THR A 97 -1.03 -3.98 -6.10
CA THR A 97 -1.62 -4.24 -4.79
C THR A 97 -2.87 -3.39 -4.56
N THR A 98 -3.92 -3.98 -4.04
CA THR A 98 -5.22 -3.38 -3.72
C THR A 98 -5.74 -2.36 -4.74
N PRO A 99 -5.81 -2.72 -6.06
CA PRO A 99 -6.33 -1.83 -7.08
C PRO A 99 -7.78 -1.45 -6.76
N ASN A 100 -8.17 -0.25 -7.18
CA ASN A 100 -9.51 0.25 -6.94
C ASN A 100 -10.27 0.39 -8.26
N SER A 101 -11.31 -0.40 -8.43
CA SER A 101 -12.16 -0.40 -9.63
C SER A 101 -13.12 0.80 -9.72
N ASP A 102 -13.12 1.69 -8.72
CA ASP A 102 -14.15 2.72 -8.57
C ASP A 102 -13.63 4.14 -8.88
N VAL A 103 -12.38 4.25 -9.33
CA VAL A 103 -11.74 5.49 -9.80
C VAL A 103 -10.80 5.20 -10.97
N ILE A 104 -10.49 6.21 -11.78
CA ILE A 104 -9.47 6.16 -12.83
C ILE A 104 -8.13 6.54 -12.22
N TYR A 105 -7.06 5.87 -12.60
CA TYR A 105 -5.71 6.13 -12.12
C TYR A 105 -4.74 6.51 -13.22
N ALA A 106 -3.77 7.37 -12.89
CA ALA A 106 -2.54 7.51 -13.63
C ALA A 106 -1.36 7.46 -12.67
N LEU A 107 -0.31 6.73 -13.03
CA LEU A 107 0.87 6.50 -12.22
C LEU A 107 2.12 6.90 -13.02
N GLY A 108 2.93 7.80 -12.47
CA GLY A 108 4.17 8.27 -13.10
C GLY A 108 5.36 8.19 -12.14
N TYR A 109 6.54 7.99 -12.70
CA TYR A 109 7.79 7.87 -11.95
C TYR A 109 8.80 8.87 -12.51
N LEU A 110 9.24 9.81 -11.69
CA LEU A 110 10.19 10.85 -12.07
C LEU A 110 11.54 10.55 -11.45
N ASP A 111 12.60 11.02 -12.09
CA ASP A 111 13.97 10.88 -11.63
C ASP A 111 14.66 12.24 -11.52
N LEU A 112 14.72 12.79 -10.31
CA LEU A 112 15.33 14.10 -10.06
C LEU A 112 16.86 14.09 -10.16
N LYS A 113 17.50 12.90 -10.16
CA LYS A 113 18.94 12.78 -10.36
C LYS A 113 19.32 13.03 -11.82
N GLU A 114 18.49 12.52 -12.73
CA GLU A 114 18.70 12.66 -14.18
C GLU A 114 18.17 13.99 -14.71
N ASP A 115 16.99 14.42 -14.27
CA ASP A 115 16.25 15.54 -14.85
C ASP A 115 16.44 16.85 -14.05
N GLY A 116 16.99 16.79 -12.82
CA GLY A 116 17.05 17.93 -11.90
C GLY A 116 15.68 18.28 -11.31
N PRO A 117 15.49 19.54 -10.86
CA PRO A 117 14.19 20.00 -10.39
C PRO A 117 13.12 19.87 -11.47
N ILE A 118 11.95 19.31 -11.12
CA ILE A 118 10.84 19.07 -12.06
C ILE A 118 9.64 19.93 -11.70
N VAL A 119 9.01 20.50 -12.72
CA VAL A 119 7.71 21.16 -12.62
C VAL A 119 6.62 20.21 -13.07
N ILE A 120 5.55 20.11 -12.26
CA ILE A 120 4.32 19.43 -12.60
C ILE A 120 3.21 20.47 -12.68
N GLU A 121 2.67 20.71 -13.87
CA GLU A 121 1.47 21.53 -14.07
C GLU A 121 0.25 20.63 -13.88
N VAL A 122 -0.49 20.90 -12.82
CA VAL A 122 -1.69 20.15 -12.42
C VAL A 122 -2.92 20.91 -12.94
N PRO A 123 -3.79 20.28 -13.73
CA PRO A 123 -5.01 20.93 -14.23
C PRO A 123 -6.05 21.09 -13.12
N PRO A 124 -7.00 22.05 -13.28
CA PRO A 124 -8.14 22.15 -12.38
C PRO A 124 -8.99 20.87 -12.33
N GLY A 125 -9.47 20.51 -11.14
CA GLY A 125 -10.31 19.33 -10.92
C GLY A 125 -9.53 18.01 -10.75
N LEU A 126 -8.21 18.00 -10.98
CA LEU A 126 -7.38 16.84 -10.71
C LEU A 126 -7.18 16.67 -9.21
N GLN A 127 -7.14 15.42 -8.76
CA GLN A 127 -6.77 15.04 -7.39
C GLN A 127 -5.67 13.98 -7.43
N GLY A 128 -4.73 14.08 -6.53
CA GLY A 128 -3.63 13.12 -6.50
C GLY A 128 -2.71 13.25 -5.31
N ILE A 129 -1.59 12.55 -5.41
CA ILE A 129 -0.56 12.47 -4.39
C ILE A 129 0.81 12.53 -5.09
N ILE A 130 1.79 13.15 -4.41
CA ILE A 130 3.20 13.14 -4.82
C ILE A 130 4.02 12.62 -3.64
N ASP A 131 4.61 11.43 -3.79
CA ASP A 131 5.41 10.78 -2.77
C ASP A 131 6.87 10.63 -3.20
N ASP A 132 7.76 10.54 -2.22
CA ASP A 132 9.13 10.07 -2.44
C ASP A 132 9.14 8.53 -2.66
N PHE A 133 10.28 7.96 -3.01
CA PHE A 133 10.36 6.51 -3.26
C PHE A 133 10.40 5.65 -2.00
N TRP A 134 10.43 6.26 -0.81
CA TRP A 134 10.05 5.59 0.44
C TRP A 134 8.53 5.64 0.67
N GLN A 135 7.78 6.17 -0.29
CA GLN A 135 6.32 6.39 -0.20
C GLN A 135 5.93 7.31 0.96
N ARG A 136 6.79 8.27 1.24
CA ARG A 136 6.51 9.36 2.19
C ARG A 136 5.92 10.53 1.41
N PRO A 137 4.82 11.13 1.87
CA PRO A 137 4.29 12.35 1.27
C PRO A 137 5.35 13.44 1.26
N ILE A 138 5.72 13.94 0.09
CA ILE A 138 6.79 14.94 -0.05
C ILE A 138 6.36 16.24 0.63
N PRO A 139 7.16 16.81 1.58
CA PRO A 139 6.81 18.01 2.30
C PRO A 139 7.04 19.27 1.45
N SER A 140 6.21 20.30 1.68
CA SER A 140 6.42 21.64 1.12
C SER A 140 7.66 22.30 1.71
N VAL A 141 8.35 23.10 0.91
CA VAL A 141 9.44 23.98 1.35
C VAL A 141 8.81 25.21 2.01
N GLY A 142 8.87 25.24 3.34
CA GLY A 142 8.21 26.29 4.10
C GLY A 142 6.69 26.15 4.16
N GLU A 143 6.03 27.28 4.45
CA GLU A 143 4.58 27.36 4.54
C GLU A 143 3.98 27.87 3.22
N ILE A 144 2.83 27.34 2.86
CA ILE A 144 1.99 27.82 1.77
C ILE A 144 0.64 28.17 2.40
N ASP A 145 0.19 29.41 2.27
CA ASP A 145 -1.02 29.93 2.92
C ASP A 145 -1.04 29.70 4.45
N GLY A 146 0.12 29.89 5.13
CA GLY A 146 0.25 29.83 6.58
C GLY A 146 0.28 28.41 7.15
N ARG A 147 0.45 27.37 6.33
CA ARG A 147 0.61 25.99 6.81
C ARG A 147 1.60 25.17 5.96
N LYS A 148 2.17 24.13 6.55
CA LYS A 148 2.94 23.12 5.82
C LYS A 148 1.99 22.12 5.17
N TRP A 149 2.33 21.72 3.94
CA TRP A 149 1.63 20.72 3.17
C TRP A 149 2.53 19.51 2.94
N SER A 150 1.93 18.39 2.57
CA SER A 150 2.69 17.17 2.34
C SER A 150 1.92 16.26 1.37
N GLY A 151 2.47 16.02 0.19
CA GLY A 151 2.03 15.03 -0.79
C GLY A 151 0.70 15.31 -1.50
N ASP A 152 -0.31 15.79 -0.80
CA ASP A 152 -1.65 15.98 -1.37
C ASP A 152 -1.70 17.03 -2.48
N VAL A 153 -2.43 16.70 -3.57
CA VAL A 153 -2.69 17.55 -4.74
C VAL A 153 -4.20 17.59 -4.98
N GLY A 154 -4.70 18.71 -5.46
CA GLY A 154 -6.12 18.92 -5.71
C GLY A 154 -6.86 19.41 -4.46
N LEU A 155 -8.10 18.95 -4.25
CA LEU A 155 -8.95 19.41 -3.15
C LEU A 155 -8.29 19.30 -1.76
N PRO A 156 -7.59 18.21 -1.41
CA PRO A 156 -6.86 18.12 -0.13
C PRO A 156 -5.52 18.84 -0.15
N GLY A 157 -5.04 19.32 -1.30
CA GLY A 157 -3.75 19.98 -1.48
C GLY A 157 -3.81 21.53 -1.43
N PRO A 158 -2.66 22.20 -1.60
CA PRO A 158 -2.58 23.67 -1.53
C PRO A 158 -3.33 24.38 -2.65
N ASP A 159 -3.48 23.73 -3.81
CA ASP A 159 -4.22 24.26 -4.96
C ASP A 159 -5.74 24.19 -4.78
N ARG A 160 -6.23 23.43 -3.79
CA ARG A 160 -7.65 23.31 -3.45
C ARG A 160 -8.55 22.96 -4.65
N GLY A 161 -8.02 22.13 -5.55
CA GLY A 161 -8.72 21.72 -6.77
C GLY A 161 -8.73 22.74 -7.91
N LYS A 162 -8.05 23.88 -7.76
CA LYS A 162 -7.94 24.91 -8.81
C LYS A 162 -6.82 24.63 -9.81
N GLY A 163 -6.01 23.61 -9.54
CA GLY A 163 -4.78 23.33 -10.26
C GLY A 163 -3.66 24.30 -9.93
N GLY A 164 -2.48 24.05 -10.49
CA GLY A 164 -1.31 24.91 -10.24
C GLY A 164 -0.01 24.27 -10.69
N LYS A 165 1.08 24.93 -10.37
CA LYS A 165 2.43 24.48 -10.72
C LYS A 165 3.14 24.00 -9.45
N TYR A 166 3.45 22.72 -9.40
CA TYR A 166 4.22 22.11 -8.34
C TYR A 166 5.68 21.99 -8.77
N LEU A 167 6.61 22.52 -7.98
CA LEU A 167 8.04 22.40 -8.23
C LEU A 167 8.62 21.39 -7.23
N ILE A 168 9.14 20.28 -7.75
CA ILE A 168 9.76 19.25 -6.93
C ILE A 168 11.28 19.37 -7.03
N LEU A 169 11.91 19.63 -5.89
CA LEU A 169 13.34 19.77 -5.77
C LEU A 169 13.99 18.43 -5.38
N PRO A 170 15.18 18.10 -5.94
CA PRO A 170 16.01 17.04 -5.42
C PRO A 170 16.37 17.22 -3.93
N PRO A 171 16.72 16.14 -3.20
CA PRO A 171 17.09 16.24 -1.78
C PRO A 171 18.27 17.20 -1.53
N ASP A 172 19.25 17.18 -2.40
CA ASP A 172 20.51 17.93 -2.32
C ASP A 172 20.55 19.22 -3.17
N TYR A 173 19.39 19.68 -3.67
CA TYR A 173 19.32 20.86 -4.49
C TYR A 173 19.67 22.14 -3.71
N THR A 174 20.64 22.90 -4.20
CA THR A 174 21.16 24.15 -3.61
C THR A 174 20.96 25.37 -4.51
N GLY A 175 20.36 25.20 -5.70
CA GLY A 175 20.11 26.29 -6.63
C GLY A 175 18.95 27.19 -6.21
N ASP A 176 18.74 28.26 -7.00
CA ASP A 176 17.68 29.23 -6.78
C ASP A 176 16.29 28.58 -6.94
N VAL A 177 15.37 28.97 -6.05
CA VAL A 177 13.99 28.52 -6.08
C VAL A 177 13.12 29.70 -6.57
N PRO A 178 12.63 29.64 -7.82
CA PRO A 178 11.81 30.72 -8.35
C PRO A 178 10.45 30.78 -7.66
N SER A 179 9.87 31.99 -7.60
CA SER A 179 8.50 32.20 -7.11
C SER A 179 7.43 31.71 -8.10
N GLY A 180 6.20 31.56 -7.62
CA GLY A 180 5.06 31.18 -8.47
C GLY A 180 4.81 29.66 -8.56
N TYR A 181 5.44 28.89 -7.68
CA TYR A 181 5.27 27.44 -7.56
C TYR A 181 4.84 27.04 -6.15
N PHE A 182 4.06 25.99 -6.05
CA PHE A 182 3.98 25.20 -4.84
C PHE A 182 5.26 24.36 -4.78
N THR A 183 6.22 24.75 -3.93
CA THR A 183 7.55 24.13 -3.91
C THR A 183 7.64 23.05 -2.86
N TYR A 184 8.15 21.91 -3.26
CA TYR A 184 8.33 20.69 -2.45
C TYR A 184 9.77 20.21 -2.57
N ARG A 185 10.30 19.56 -1.53
CA ARG A 185 11.61 18.93 -1.57
C ARG A 185 11.49 17.45 -1.29
N SER A 186 11.87 16.61 -2.24
CA SER A 186 11.85 15.17 -2.10
C SER A 186 12.94 14.68 -1.13
N GLY A 187 12.68 13.56 -0.43
CA GLY A 187 13.66 12.83 0.36
C GLY A 187 14.49 11.85 -0.47
N THR A 188 14.06 11.56 -1.71
CA THR A 188 14.74 10.69 -2.67
C THR A 188 14.84 11.36 -4.02
N TYR A 189 15.72 10.84 -4.92
CA TYR A 189 15.74 11.29 -6.31
C TYR A 189 14.51 10.79 -7.08
N GLY A 190 14.04 9.60 -6.77
CA GLY A 190 12.78 9.10 -7.31
C GLY A 190 11.58 9.83 -6.73
N VAL A 191 10.59 10.16 -7.58
CA VAL A 191 9.32 10.77 -7.20
C VAL A 191 8.18 10.02 -7.86
N PHE A 192 7.20 9.66 -7.06
CA PHE A 192 5.97 9.01 -7.50
C PHE A 192 4.85 10.03 -7.67
N VAL A 193 4.25 10.02 -8.85
CA VAL A 193 3.09 10.85 -9.20
C VAL A 193 1.88 9.94 -9.32
N PHE A 194 0.87 10.17 -8.52
CA PHE A 194 -0.32 9.35 -8.45
C PHE A 194 -1.58 10.20 -8.63
N TRP A 195 -2.24 10.10 -9.78
CA TRP A 195 -3.49 10.80 -10.06
C TRP A 195 -4.71 9.91 -9.89
N ARG A 196 -5.79 10.51 -9.40
CA ARG A 196 -7.12 9.89 -9.22
C ARG A 196 -8.16 10.70 -9.97
N GLY A 197 -8.90 10.03 -10.84
CA GLY A 197 -10.04 10.60 -11.56
C GLY A 197 -11.34 10.01 -11.06
N PHE A 198 -12.19 10.84 -10.48
CA PHE A 198 -13.52 10.43 -10.01
C PHE A 198 -14.53 10.54 -11.13
N PHE A 199 -15.40 9.55 -11.24
CA PHE A 199 -16.52 9.54 -12.17
C PHE A 199 -17.82 9.31 -11.41
N LYS A 200 -18.93 9.86 -11.94
CA LYS A 200 -20.26 9.67 -11.36
C LYS A 200 -21.06 8.54 -12.05
N ASN A 201 -20.66 8.20 -13.26
CA ASN A 201 -21.29 7.18 -14.07
C ASN A 201 -20.20 6.24 -14.60
N PRO A 202 -20.25 4.92 -14.30
CA PRO A 202 -19.29 3.95 -14.77
C PRO A 202 -19.17 3.80 -16.30
N LYS A 203 -20.11 4.37 -17.05
CA LYS A 203 -20.13 4.40 -18.51
C LYS A 203 -19.59 5.71 -19.11
N GLN A 204 -19.10 6.63 -18.29
CA GLN A 204 -18.61 7.96 -18.69
C GLN A 204 -17.28 8.24 -18.02
N LEU A 205 -16.23 7.58 -18.53
CA LEU A 205 -14.88 7.63 -17.97
C LEU A 205 -13.98 8.64 -18.69
N GLU A 206 -14.43 9.21 -19.81
CA GLU A 206 -13.63 10.08 -20.68
C GLU A 206 -13.27 11.42 -20.01
N GLU A 207 -14.15 11.94 -19.15
CA GLU A 207 -13.91 13.23 -18.50
C GLU A 207 -12.71 13.20 -17.55
N PRO A 208 -12.61 12.30 -16.56
CA PRO A 208 -11.43 12.19 -15.69
C PRO A 208 -10.17 11.84 -16.48
N VAL A 209 -10.25 11.04 -17.53
CA VAL A 209 -9.11 10.76 -18.41
C VAL A 209 -8.62 12.04 -19.08
N ARG A 210 -9.53 12.82 -19.69
CA ARG A 210 -9.20 14.09 -20.36
C ARG A 210 -8.58 15.11 -19.39
N VAL A 211 -9.04 15.14 -18.13
CA VAL A 211 -8.42 16.00 -17.11
C VAL A 211 -6.98 15.56 -16.84
N MET A 212 -6.73 14.25 -16.67
CA MET A 212 -5.38 13.74 -16.46
C MET A 212 -4.44 14.02 -17.64
N GLU A 213 -4.93 13.93 -18.87
CA GLU A 213 -4.17 14.20 -20.11
C GLU A 213 -3.77 15.68 -20.26
N GLN A 214 -4.31 16.58 -19.45
CA GLN A 214 -3.87 17.98 -19.38
C GLN A 214 -2.63 18.19 -18.50
N THR A 215 -2.21 17.18 -17.74
CA THR A 215 -0.97 17.25 -16.95
C THR A 215 0.22 17.55 -17.84
N ARG A 216 1.12 18.45 -17.40
CA ARG A 216 2.40 18.73 -18.05
C ARG A 216 3.51 18.55 -17.03
N ILE A 217 4.55 17.82 -17.42
CA ILE A 217 5.72 17.58 -16.59
C ILE A 217 6.96 17.92 -17.38
N TYR A 218 7.87 18.68 -16.79
CA TYR A 218 9.09 19.12 -17.45
C TYR A 218 10.16 19.56 -16.45
N PRO A 219 11.47 19.44 -16.77
CA PRO A 219 12.54 20.00 -15.96
C PRO A 219 12.44 21.53 -15.84
N LEU A 220 12.76 22.08 -14.68
CA LEU A 220 12.71 23.51 -14.40
C LEU A 220 13.51 24.31 -15.46
N GLY A 221 12.90 25.36 -16.00
CA GLY A 221 13.49 26.19 -17.04
C GLY A 221 13.50 25.58 -18.45
N LYS A 222 13.00 24.35 -18.65
CA LYS A 222 13.01 23.67 -19.95
C LYS A 222 11.62 23.45 -20.56
N LYS A 223 10.61 24.23 -20.16
CA LYS A 223 9.23 24.06 -20.62
C LYS A 223 9.11 24.01 -22.16
N GLU A 224 9.77 24.95 -22.86
CA GLU A 224 9.66 25.10 -24.32
C GLU A 224 10.40 24.01 -25.10
N THR A 225 11.34 23.32 -24.46
CA THR A 225 12.15 22.23 -25.06
C THR A 225 11.80 20.86 -24.50
N ALA A 226 10.80 20.80 -23.63
CA ALA A 226 10.40 19.55 -22.99
C ALA A 226 9.84 18.55 -24.01
N LYS A 227 10.07 17.27 -23.75
CA LYS A 227 9.45 16.20 -24.54
C LYS A 227 7.93 16.28 -24.41
N PRO A 228 7.16 16.02 -25.47
CA PRO A 228 5.71 15.90 -25.37
C PRO A 228 5.29 14.84 -24.37
N MET A 229 4.24 15.12 -23.59
CA MET A 229 3.67 14.12 -22.69
C MET A 229 3.13 12.93 -23.47
N GLN A 230 3.32 11.75 -22.92
CA GLN A 230 2.80 10.48 -23.41
C GLN A 230 1.86 9.90 -22.35
N PHE A 231 0.67 9.49 -22.77
CA PHE A 231 -0.37 8.92 -21.91
C PHE A 231 -0.78 7.53 -22.43
N PRO A 232 0.11 6.51 -22.27
CA PRO A 232 -0.23 5.13 -22.65
C PRO A 232 -1.52 4.67 -21.96
N ASP A 233 -2.35 3.91 -22.68
CA ASP A 233 -3.53 3.29 -22.08
C ASP A 233 -3.11 2.03 -21.32
N ALA A 234 -3.05 2.14 -20.00
CA ALA A 234 -2.66 1.07 -19.11
C ALA A 234 -3.77 0.03 -18.89
N SER A 235 -5.00 0.29 -19.35
CA SER A 235 -6.11 -0.66 -19.27
C SER A 235 -5.95 -1.85 -20.21
N LEU A 236 -5.20 -1.67 -21.30
CA LEU A 236 -5.08 -2.65 -22.37
C LEU A 236 -4.02 -3.73 -22.09
N VAL A 237 -3.13 -3.49 -21.15
CA VAL A 237 -1.95 -4.34 -20.90
C VAL A 237 -1.75 -4.58 -19.41
N SER A 238 -1.57 -5.85 -19.03
CA SER A 238 -1.20 -6.20 -17.66
C SER A 238 0.30 -5.99 -17.44
N ALA A 239 0.64 -4.98 -16.64
CA ALA A 239 1.99 -4.80 -16.11
C ALA A 239 2.06 -5.42 -14.71
N ASN A 240 3.02 -6.32 -14.47
CA ASN A 240 3.23 -6.87 -13.14
C ASN A 240 4.04 -5.87 -12.30
N MET A 241 3.36 -5.22 -11.37
CA MET A 241 3.91 -4.19 -10.48
C MET A 241 4.09 -4.69 -9.04
N LEU A 242 4.03 -6.01 -8.82
CA LEU A 242 4.31 -6.59 -7.50
C LEU A 242 5.82 -6.58 -7.21
N TYR A 243 6.18 -6.21 -6.01
CA TYR A 243 7.56 -6.30 -5.53
C TYR A 243 7.98 -7.77 -5.35
N PRO A 244 9.30 -8.08 -5.45
CA PRO A 244 9.79 -9.43 -5.22
C PRO A 244 9.55 -9.92 -3.78
N GLN A 245 9.06 -11.16 -3.65
CA GLN A 245 8.78 -11.82 -2.37
C GLN A 245 9.80 -12.93 -2.05
N ASP A 246 10.93 -12.91 -2.74
CA ASP A 246 12.04 -13.85 -2.63
C ASP A 246 13.39 -13.12 -2.57
N GLY A 247 14.48 -13.84 -2.64
CA GLY A 247 15.85 -13.29 -2.53
C GLY A 247 16.19 -12.23 -3.58
N THR A 248 15.46 -12.15 -4.71
CA THR A 248 15.67 -11.11 -5.74
C THR A 248 15.28 -9.71 -5.26
N ALA A 249 14.53 -9.62 -4.16
CA ALA A 249 14.26 -8.34 -3.49
C ALA A 249 15.55 -7.60 -3.07
N PHE A 250 16.59 -8.34 -2.69
CA PHE A 250 17.87 -7.71 -2.30
C PHE A 250 18.66 -7.19 -3.51
N ASP A 251 18.50 -7.79 -4.67
CA ASP A 251 19.04 -7.25 -5.94
C ASP A 251 18.31 -5.94 -6.30
N MET A 252 16.99 -5.89 -6.14
CA MET A 252 16.20 -4.67 -6.33
C MET A 252 16.60 -3.60 -5.30
N LEU A 253 16.74 -3.95 -4.03
CA LEU A 253 17.18 -3.03 -2.97
C LEU A 253 18.58 -2.49 -3.24
N SER A 254 19.48 -3.30 -3.78
CA SER A 254 20.83 -2.86 -4.16
C SER A 254 20.76 -1.76 -5.22
N ARG A 255 19.94 -1.92 -6.27
CA ARG A 255 19.73 -0.87 -7.29
C ARG A 255 19.13 0.40 -6.69
N PHE A 256 18.16 0.26 -5.80
CA PHE A 256 17.58 1.38 -5.06
C PHE A 256 18.63 2.15 -4.25
N ILE A 257 19.41 1.45 -3.40
CA ILE A 257 20.43 2.05 -2.53
C ILE A 257 21.52 2.73 -3.36
N ASP A 258 21.90 2.15 -4.49
CA ASP A 258 22.90 2.71 -5.39
C ASP A 258 22.45 4.01 -6.05
N HIS A 259 21.19 4.04 -6.48
CA HIS A 259 20.63 5.21 -7.17
C HIS A 259 20.29 6.35 -6.21
N GLU A 260 19.61 6.06 -5.12
CA GLU A 260 18.94 7.05 -4.27
C GLU A 260 19.87 7.85 -3.36
N TYR A 261 19.38 9.02 -2.95
CA TYR A 261 20.04 9.90 -1.99
C TYR A 261 20.31 9.19 -0.66
N VAL A 262 21.40 9.57 0.00
CA VAL A 262 21.74 9.04 1.33
C VAL A 262 21.18 9.98 2.38
N ASP A 263 19.98 9.66 2.88
CA ASP A 263 19.38 10.38 3.98
C ASP A 263 20.10 10.03 5.31
N PRO A 264 20.56 11.01 6.08
CA PRO A 264 21.15 10.76 7.41
C PRO A 264 20.24 9.98 8.35
N ALA A 265 18.91 10.11 8.23
CA ALA A 265 17.95 9.37 9.04
C ALA A 265 17.97 7.85 8.77
N ASP A 266 18.43 7.43 7.59
CA ASP A 266 18.43 6.02 7.18
C ASP A 266 19.79 5.32 7.43
N MET A 267 20.82 6.03 7.95
CA MET A 267 22.20 5.51 8.06
C MET A 267 22.29 4.20 8.83
N TYR A 268 21.55 4.04 9.93
CA TYR A 268 21.58 2.80 10.71
C TYR A 268 21.05 1.60 9.90
N MET A 269 19.95 1.80 9.19
CA MET A 269 19.36 0.75 8.37
C MET A 269 20.17 0.46 7.10
N ARG A 270 20.80 1.50 6.52
CA ARG A 270 21.81 1.32 5.47
C ARG A 270 23.04 0.53 5.98
N GLY A 271 23.40 0.69 7.25
CA GLY A 271 24.40 -0.15 7.92
C GLY A 271 24.00 -1.62 7.96
N MET A 272 22.74 -1.92 8.29
CA MET A 272 22.23 -3.30 8.21
C MET A 272 22.31 -3.87 6.78
N ALA A 273 21.93 -3.08 5.76
CA ALA A 273 22.05 -3.48 4.36
C ALA A 273 23.52 -3.70 3.95
N ALA A 274 24.44 -2.88 4.45
CA ALA A 274 25.88 -2.99 4.18
C ALA A 274 26.47 -4.30 4.72
N GLU A 275 26.00 -4.78 5.90
CA GLU A 275 26.39 -6.09 6.45
C GLU A 275 25.93 -7.27 5.58
N LEU A 276 24.96 -7.04 4.69
CA LEU A 276 24.54 -8.02 3.68
C LEU A 276 25.31 -7.88 2.36
N GLY A 277 26.23 -6.91 2.27
CA GLY A 277 26.96 -6.59 1.05
C GLY A 277 26.28 -5.55 0.14
N ILE A 278 25.18 -4.93 0.56
CA ILE A 278 24.46 -3.91 -0.21
C ILE A 278 25.00 -2.52 0.17
N VAL A 279 25.91 -2.01 -0.64
CA VAL A 279 26.62 -0.73 -0.40
C VAL A 279 26.54 0.15 -1.64
N LYS A 280 26.20 1.44 -1.46
CA LYS A 280 26.16 2.41 -2.56
C LYS A 280 27.51 2.48 -3.27
N GLY A 281 27.50 2.44 -4.59
CA GLY A 281 28.70 2.46 -5.43
C GLY A 281 29.48 1.13 -5.48
N LYS A 282 28.93 0.03 -4.94
CA LYS A 282 29.56 -1.30 -5.01
C LYS A 282 28.61 -2.33 -5.64
N PRO A 283 29.14 -3.24 -6.48
CA PRO A 283 28.34 -4.35 -6.99
C PRO A 283 27.84 -5.26 -5.85
N PHE A 284 26.56 -5.65 -5.90
CA PHE A 284 25.98 -6.64 -5.01
C PHE A 284 26.12 -8.04 -5.61
N ALA A 285 27.00 -8.86 -5.05
CA ALA A 285 27.32 -10.20 -5.56
C ALA A 285 27.51 -11.19 -4.39
N PRO A 286 26.44 -11.55 -3.65
CA PRO A 286 26.53 -12.51 -2.56
C PRO A 286 26.88 -13.91 -3.12
N ASP A 287 27.68 -14.68 -2.34
CA ASP A 287 27.97 -16.07 -2.66
C ASP A 287 26.73 -16.98 -2.54
N GLY A 288 26.85 -18.26 -2.88
CA GLY A 288 25.72 -19.21 -2.86
C GLY A 288 25.09 -19.37 -1.48
N PRO A 289 25.84 -19.60 -0.40
CA PRO A 289 25.31 -19.68 0.95
C PRO A 289 24.58 -18.39 1.39
N ALA A 290 25.16 -17.22 1.18
CA ALA A 290 24.53 -15.93 1.50
C ALA A 290 23.25 -15.73 0.67
N ARG A 291 23.26 -16.04 -0.64
CA ARG A 291 22.07 -15.97 -1.50
C ARG A 291 20.93 -16.83 -0.98
N ALA A 292 21.23 -18.04 -0.51
CA ALA A 292 20.23 -18.96 0.05
C ALA A 292 19.64 -18.44 1.37
N LEU A 293 20.42 -17.79 2.22
CA LEU A 293 19.93 -17.14 3.44
C LEU A 293 19.07 -15.93 3.15
N LEU A 294 19.47 -15.09 2.19
CA LEU A 294 18.70 -13.93 1.71
C LEU A 294 17.33 -14.37 1.19
N ASP A 295 17.27 -15.45 0.38
CA ASP A 295 16.01 -15.98 -0.11
C ASP A 295 15.08 -16.45 1.03
N LYS A 296 15.63 -17.19 2.00
CA LYS A 296 14.87 -17.61 3.17
C LYS A 296 14.37 -16.41 3.98
N ALA A 297 15.21 -15.39 4.19
CA ALA A 297 14.86 -14.18 4.92
C ALA A 297 13.74 -13.41 4.22
N ALA A 298 13.81 -13.20 2.90
CA ALA A 298 12.78 -12.52 2.11
C ALA A 298 11.44 -13.25 2.22
N ARG A 299 11.43 -14.57 1.98
CA ARG A 299 10.21 -15.39 2.07
C ARG A 299 9.61 -15.41 3.48
N THR A 300 10.44 -15.42 4.52
CA THR A 300 9.99 -15.33 5.91
C THR A 300 9.40 -13.96 6.19
N SER A 301 10.09 -12.90 5.78
CA SER A 301 9.64 -11.51 5.98
C SER A 301 8.33 -11.21 5.23
N THR A 302 8.14 -11.76 4.04
CA THR A 302 6.86 -11.69 3.32
C THR A 302 5.73 -12.27 4.16
N ARG A 303 5.92 -13.46 4.76
CA ARG A 303 4.92 -14.07 5.65
C ARG A 303 4.66 -13.24 6.90
N ILE A 304 5.72 -12.66 7.47
CA ILE A 304 5.60 -11.73 8.61
C ILE A 304 4.77 -10.51 8.21
N GLY A 305 5.03 -9.91 7.05
CA GLY A 305 4.25 -8.78 6.54
C GLY A 305 2.76 -9.11 6.42
N HIS A 306 2.42 -10.29 5.88
CA HIS A 306 1.03 -10.76 5.82
C HIS A 306 0.41 -10.89 7.21
N VAL A 307 1.08 -11.53 8.16
CA VAL A 307 0.58 -11.69 9.54
C VAL A 307 0.37 -10.32 10.20
N LEU A 308 1.31 -9.40 10.04
CA LEU A 308 1.19 -8.04 10.58
C LEU A 308 -0.01 -7.27 10.00
N ALA A 309 -0.39 -7.54 8.76
CA ALA A 309 -1.50 -6.85 8.10
C ALA A 309 -2.87 -7.20 8.74
N TYR A 310 -3.03 -8.39 9.29
CA TYR A 310 -4.26 -8.81 9.98
C TYR A 310 -4.12 -8.97 11.50
N THR A 311 -2.93 -8.64 12.04
CA THR A 311 -2.70 -8.63 13.49
C THR A 311 -2.26 -7.21 13.92
N PRO A 312 -3.21 -6.32 14.25
CA PRO A 312 -2.88 -4.96 14.62
C PRO A 312 -1.88 -4.89 15.77
N SER A 313 -0.90 -4.00 15.65
CA SER A 313 0.10 -3.79 16.69
C SER A 313 -0.55 -3.30 18.00
N PRO A 314 -0.17 -3.84 19.16
CA PRO A 314 -0.65 -3.36 20.46
C PRO A 314 -0.17 -1.93 20.78
N LEU A 315 0.82 -1.41 20.05
CA LEU A 315 1.31 -0.04 20.21
C LEU A 315 0.34 1.03 19.68
N VAL A 316 -0.66 0.63 18.89
CA VAL A 316 -1.65 1.55 18.32
C VAL A 316 -3.03 1.32 18.92
N THR A 317 -3.63 2.38 19.44
CA THR A 317 -4.94 2.33 20.10
C THR A 317 -6.11 2.16 19.11
N ASN A 318 -5.89 2.44 17.83
CA ASN A 318 -6.90 2.41 16.78
C ASN A 318 -6.60 1.35 15.70
N GLY A 319 -5.98 0.24 16.09
CA GLY A 319 -5.67 -0.88 15.18
C GLY A 319 -6.91 -1.54 14.58
N LEU A 320 -8.01 -1.62 15.34
CA LEU A 320 -9.33 -1.96 14.80
C LEU A 320 -10.08 -0.69 14.40
N TRP A 321 -10.77 -0.75 13.26
CA TRP A 321 -11.64 0.35 12.84
C TRP A 321 -12.86 0.46 13.76
N TYR A 322 -13.50 -0.68 14.07
CA TYR A 322 -14.56 -0.78 15.07
C TYR A 322 -14.09 -1.71 16.19
N PRO A 323 -14.10 -1.26 17.47
CA PRO A 323 -13.59 -2.07 18.59
C PRO A 323 -14.34 -3.39 18.81
N ASP A 324 -15.59 -3.48 18.33
CA ASP A 324 -16.50 -4.62 18.48
C ASP A 324 -16.71 -5.39 17.17
N ARG A 325 -15.84 -5.24 16.18
CA ARG A 325 -15.88 -5.89 14.87
C ARG A 325 -14.49 -6.31 14.41
N HIS A 326 -14.44 -7.18 13.42
CA HIS A 326 -13.19 -7.67 12.81
C HIS A 326 -12.67 -6.79 11.65
N TRP A 327 -13.05 -5.49 11.65
CA TRP A 327 -12.59 -4.53 10.66
C TRP A 327 -11.33 -3.81 11.14
N ILE A 328 -10.26 -3.95 10.38
CA ILE A 328 -8.93 -3.39 10.69
C ILE A 328 -8.81 -1.98 10.13
N ASN A 329 -8.17 -1.09 10.86
CA ASN A 329 -7.75 0.21 10.37
C ASN A 329 -6.44 0.08 9.60
N VAL A 330 -6.43 0.36 8.31
CA VAL A 330 -5.23 0.27 7.47
C VAL A 330 -4.23 1.42 7.70
N PHE A 331 -4.65 2.52 8.34
CA PHE A 331 -3.80 3.64 8.74
C PHE A 331 -3.78 3.81 10.27
N PRO A 332 -3.32 2.81 11.03
CA PRO A 332 -3.22 2.95 12.48
C PRO A 332 -2.13 3.97 12.82
N GLY A 333 -2.49 5.00 13.58
CA GLY A 333 -1.60 6.11 13.90
C GLY A 333 -1.79 7.30 12.94
N ASN A 334 -1.10 7.31 11.80
CA ASN A 334 -1.16 8.41 10.82
C ASN A 334 -0.59 7.97 9.45
N ALA A 335 -0.56 8.91 8.48
CA ALA A 335 -0.06 8.66 7.13
C ALA A 335 1.46 8.43 7.05
N THR A 336 2.23 8.84 8.04
CA THR A 336 3.68 8.69 8.08
C THR A 336 4.14 7.51 8.92
N PHE A 337 3.22 6.86 9.64
CA PHE A 337 3.51 5.79 10.61
C PHE A 337 4.52 6.20 11.68
N THR A 338 4.49 7.46 12.10
CA THR A 338 5.40 8.02 13.09
C THR A 338 4.65 8.46 14.35
N SER A 339 5.29 8.34 15.50
CA SER A 339 4.89 8.95 16.76
C SER A 339 5.84 10.11 17.11
N ASN A 340 5.67 10.70 18.29
CA ASN A 340 6.59 11.72 18.78
C ASN A 340 7.99 11.16 19.16
N SER A 341 8.15 9.84 19.29
CA SER A 341 9.37 9.23 19.82
C SER A 341 9.81 7.94 19.12
N PHE A 342 8.97 7.38 18.25
CA PHE A 342 9.30 6.16 17.50
C PHE A 342 8.40 6.01 16.26
N ASP A 343 8.84 5.17 15.33
CA ASP A 343 8.05 4.77 14.16
C ASP A 343 7.24 3.51 14.44
N TYR A 344 5.99 3.47 13.98
CA TYR A 344 5.13 2.29 14.02
C TYR A 344 5.56 1.28 12.94
N ILE A 345 6.74 0.66 13.12
CA ILE A 345 7.39 -0.17 12.10
C ILE A 345 6.52 -1.35 11.65
N ASN A 346 5.78 -2.00 12.56
CA ASN A 346 4.88 -3.09 12.22
C ASN A 346 3.68 -2.61 11.41
N SER A 347 3.09 -1.46 11.76
CA SER A 347 1.97 -0.89 11.01
C SER A 347 2.38 -0.43 9.62
N ARG A 348 3.58 0.15 9.50
CA ARG A 348 4.17 0.53 8.21
C ARG A 348 4.41 -0.70 7.33
N THR A 349 4.99 -1.76 7.87
CA THR A 349 5.16 -3.05 7.16
C THR A 349 3.81 -3.63 6.73
N ALA A 350 2.83 -3.70 7.64
CA ALA A 350 1.49 -4.18 7.36
C ALA A 350 0.83 -3.44 6.18
N PHE A 351 0.92 -2.12 6.17
CA PHE A 351 0.37 -1.29 5.10
C PHE A 351 1.02 -1.58 3.75
N PHE A 352 2.37 -1.50 3.67
CA PHE A 352 3.08 -1.68 2.41
C PHE A 352 3.17 -3.13 1.93
N THR A 353 2.69 -4.09 2.70
CA THR A 353 2.46 -5.46 2.23
C THR A 353 1.34 -5.51 1.18
N TYR A 354 0.27 -4.71 1.37
CA TYR A 354 -0.93 -4.77 0.52
C TYR A 354 -1.32 -3.46 -0.14
N ALA A 355 -0.65 -2.37 0.17
CA ALA A 355 -1.01 -1.05 -0.33
C ALA A 355 0.22 -0.25 -0.75
N TYR A 356 -0.01 0.86 -1.41
CA TYR A 356 1.02 1.81 -1.84
C TYR A 356 0.51 3.24 -1.71
N SER A 357 1.44 4.19 -1.60
CA SER A 357 1.21 5.62 -1.47
C SER A 357 0.43 5.99 -0.21
N THR A 358 0.86 7.03 0.43
CA THR A 358 0.18 7.60 1.60
C THR A 358 0.05 9.11 1.45
N SER A 359 -0.96 9.70 2.07
CA SER A 359 -1.03 11.15 2.21
C SER A 359 -1.84 11.53 3.45
N PRO A 360 -1.67 12.76 3.97
CA PRO A 360 -2.52 13.27 5.02
C PRO A 360 -4.01 13.16 4.69
N GLY A 361 -4.42 13.45 3.44
CA GLY A 361 -5.80 13.35 2.98
C GLY A 361 -6.40 11.94 3.04
N MET A 362 -5.58 10.89 3.05
CA MET A 362 -6.03 9.49 3.24
C MET A 362 -6.21 9.13 4.72
N ALA A 363 -5.36 9.63 5.59
CA ALA A 363 -5.31 9.24 7.00
C ALA A 363 -6.04 10.20 7.94
N VAL A 364 -6.00 11.51 7.66
CA VAL A 364 -6.63 12.54 8.49
C VAL A 364 -8.15 12.47 8.38
N ASN A 365 -8.84 12.68 9.51
CA ASN A 365 -10.30 12.77 9.55
C ASN A 365 -10.74 14.17 9.09
N MET A 366 -11.11 14.26 7.82
CA MET A 366 -11.66 15.48 7.20
C MET A 366 -13.05 15.17 6.68
N ASP A 367 -14.05 15.94 7.15
CA ASP A 367 -15.43 15.78 6.72
C ASP A 367 -15.58 16.05 5.21
N ASN A 368 -16.27 15.17 4.52
CA ASN A 368 -16.53 15.21 3.06
C ASN A 368 -15.25 15.16 2.18
N VAL A 369 -14.08 14.86 2.72
CA VAL A 369 -12.81 14.85 1.97
C VAL A 369 -12.07 13.52 2.16
N GLY A 370 -11.42 13.05 1.08
CA GLY A 370 -10.63 11.83 1.11
C GLY A 370 -11.46 10.54 1.15
N ALA A 371 -10.90 9.49 1.74
CA ALA A 371 -11.56 8.20 1.88
C ALA A 371 -11.10 7.47 3.13
N LYS A 372 -11.91 6.53 3.62
CA LYS A 372 -11.57 5.60 4.68
C LYS A 372 -11.68 4.18 4.16
N TYR A 373 -10.82 3.28 4.69
CA TYR A 373 -10.59 1.95 4.15
C TYR A 373 -10.59 0.87 5.24
N PRO A 374 -11.70 0.63 5.98
CA PRO A 374 -11.78 -0.54 6.85
C PRO A 374 -11.57 -1.81 6.03
N ALA A 375 -10.65 -2.68 6.48
CA ALA A 375 -10.37 -3.96 5.84
C ALA A 375 -10.66 -5.11 6.79
N THR A 376 -11.05 -6.27 6.26
CA THR A 376 -11.18 -7.48 7.07
C THR A 376 -10.63 -8.70 6.35
N PHE A 377 -10.07 -9.60 7.14
CA PHE A 377 -9.58 -10.92 6.77
C PHE A 377 -10.44 -12.02 7.42
N PHE A 378 -11.40 -11.61 8.26
CA PHE A 378 -12.09 -12.49 9.19
C PHE A 378 -13.60 -12.40 9.03
N ASP A 379 -14.27 -13.50 9.36
CA ASP A 379 -15.73 -13.52 9.55
C ASP A 379 -16.11 -13.16 11.00
N ALA A 380 -17.40 -13.22 11.31
CA ALA A 380 -17.93 -12.87 12.63
C ALA A 380 -17.46 -13.79 13.77
N ASP A 381 -17.03 -15.00 13.44
CA ASP A 381 -16.52 -15.97 14.41
C ASP A 381 -15.02 -15.83 14.62
N GLY A 382 -14.34 -14.94 13.84
CA GLY A 382 -12.90 -14.72 13.87
C GLY A 382 -12.10 -15.71 13.03
N ASP A 383 -12.75 -16.49 12.19
CA ASP A 383 -12.09 -17.37 11.23
C ASP A 383 -11.75 -16.61 9.94
N TYR A 384 -10.68 -17.02 9.25
CA TYR A 384 -10.30 -16.42 7.98
C TYR A 384 -11.40 -16.55 6.93
N LEU A 385 -11.62 -15.47 6.16
CA LEU A 385 -12.54 -15.49 5.02
C LEU A 385 -12.09 -16.53 3.99
N SER A 386 -12.94 -17.50 3.71
CA SER A 386 -12.69 -18.61 2.80
C SER A 386 -13.57 -18.51 1.56
N GLY A 387 -12.96 -18.74 0.38
CA GLY A 387 -13.71 -18.77 -0.88
C GLY A 387 -14.61 -19.98 -1.04
N ASP A 388 -14.48 -21.00 -0.21
CA ASP A 388 -15.36 -22.19 -0.18
C ASP A 388 -16.65 -21.95 0.59
N GLN A 389 -16.71 -20.89 1.41
CA GLN A 389 -17.85 -20.58 2.28
C GLN A 389 -18.75 -19.51 1.67
N ASN A 390 -20.02 -19.54 2.08
CA ASN A 390 -20.97 -18.48 1.77
C ASN A 390 -21.08 -17.50 2.94
N TYR A 391 -21.01 -16.20 2.64
CA TYR A 391 -21.17 -15.16 3.64
C TYR A 391 -22.19 -14.12 3.22
N LYS A 392 -22.68 -13.38 4.21
CA LYS A 392 -23.46 -12.17 4.04
C LYS A 392 -22.84 -11.03 4.82
N LEU A 393 -22.64 -9.90 4.16
CA LEU A 393 -22.32 -8.61 4.75
C LEU A 393 -23.58 -7.75 4.74
N HIS A 394 -24.01 -7.30 5.91
CA HIS A 394 -25.12 -6.36 6.05
C HIS A 394 -24.57 -4.93 6.17
N VAL A 395 -24.94 -4.08 5.21
CA VAL A 395 -24.59 -2.66 5.16
C VAL A 395 -25.83 -1.88 5.58
N PRO A 396 -25.83 -1.21 6.75
CA PRO A 396 -26.97 -0.42 7.20
C PRO A 396 -27.29 0.71 6.23
N LYS A 397 -28.56 1.18 6.26
CA LYS A 397 -28.95 2.36 5.49
C LYS A 397 -28.14 3.59 5.89
N ASP A 398 -28.28 4.65 5.11
CA ASP A 398 -27.68 5.96 5.37
C ASP A 398 -26.14 5.87 5.55
N VAL A 399 -25.47 5.13 4.64
CA VAL A 399 -24.01 5.02 4.63
C VAL A 399 -23.41 6.42 4.62
N PRO A 400 -22.54 6.77 5.63
CA PRO A 400 -22.13 8.15 5.87
C PRO A 400 -21.01 8.60 4.93
N VAL A 401 -21.37 8.82 3.67
CA VAL A 401 -20.45 9.25 2.59
C VAL A 401 -21.10 10.35 1.76
N ALA A 402 -20.33 11.37 1.39
CA ALA A 402 -20.76 12.43 0.49
C ALA A 402 -20.68 12.01 -0.99
N LEU A 403 -19.82 11.06 -1.33
CA LEU A 403 -19.59 10.63 -2.71
C LEU A 403 -20.18 9.24 -2.96
N PHE A 404 -19.51 8.18 -2.56
CA PHE A 404 -19.95 6.80 -2.74
C PHE A 404 -19.22 5.86 -1.77
N TRP A 405 -19.71 4.64 -1.67
CA TRP A 405 -19.02 3.55 -0.98
C TRP A 405 -18.87 2.34 -1.90
N SER A 406 -17.90 1.48 -1.58
CA SER A 406 -17.71 0.21 -2.26
C SER A 406 -17.17 -0.87 -1.33
N VAL A 407 -17.40 -2.13 -1.72
CA VAL A 407 -16.75 -3.31 -1.14
C VAL A 407 -15.99 -4.02 -2.25
N THR A 408 -14.69 -4.20 -2.06
CA THR A 408 -13.81 -4.87 -3.04
C THR A 408 -13.12 -6.05 -2.39
N VAL A 409 -12.96 -7.16 -3.12
CA VAL A 409 -12.29 -8.37 -2.65
C VAL A 409 -10.95 -8.57 -3.36
N TYR A 410 -9.95 -9.05 -2.59
CA TYR A 410 -8.56 -9.19 -3.03
C TYR A 410 -7.98 -10.55 -2.69
N ASP A 411 -7.01 -10.98 -3.49
CA ASP A 411 -6.17 -12.15 -3.21
C ASP A 411 -5.26 -11.88 -2.00
N PRO A 412 -5.24 -12.73 -0.97
CA PRO A 412 -4.51 -12.47 0.26
C PRO A 412 -3.00 -12.75 0.15
N ILE A 413 -2.51 -13.29 -0.97
CA ILE A 413 -1.08 -13.52 -1.20
C ILE A 413 -0.45 -12.33 -1.91
N THR A 414 -1.14 -11.79 -2.93
CA THR A 414 -0.59 -10.75 -3.80
C THR A 414 -1.18 -9.37 -3.50
N GLY A 415 -2.35 -9.29 -2.87
CA GLY A 415 -3.13 -8.06 -2.77
C GLY A 415 -3.79 -7.63 -4.10
N PHE A 416 -3.67 -8.40 -5.17
CA PHE A 416 -4.34 -8.10 -6.42
C PHE A 416 -5.87 -8.22 -6.29
N GLY A 417 -6.61 -7.55 -7.17
CA GLY A 417 -8.04 -7.81 -7.29
C GLY A 417 -8.30 -9.30 -7.47
N LEU A 418 -9.25 -9.86 -6.71
CA LEU A 418 -9.55 -11.29 -6.77
C LEU A 418 -10.06 -11.64 -8.18
N ASP A 419 -9.34 -12.52 -8.89
CA ASP A 419 -9.78 -13.02 -10.20
C ASP A 419 -10.88 -14.07 -10.00
N ASN A 420 -12.09 -13.58 -9.82
CA ASN A 420 -13.27 -14.36 -9.48
C ASN A 420 -14.22 -14.60 -10.67
N GLY A 421 -13.78 -14.28 -11.88
CA GLY A 421 -14.57 -14.42 -13.10
C GLY A 421 -15.62 -13.32 -13.32
N GLN A 422 -15.76 -12.36 -12.42
CA GLN A 422 -16.61 -11.18 -12.61
C GLN A 422 -15.83 -10.05 -13.28
N PRO A 423 -16.49 -9.10 -13.98
CA PRO A 423 -15.81 -7.97 -14.61
C PRO A 423 -14.95 -7.15 -13.64
N PHE A 424 -15.47 -6.98 -12.41
CA PHE A 424 -14.79 -6.28 -11.32
C PHE A 424 -14.98 -7.06 -10.02
N PRO A 425 -13.92 -7.23 -9.21
CA PRO A 425 -14.04 -7.81 -7.87
C PRO A 425 -14.57 -6.79 -6.85
N SER A 426 -15.51 -5.95 -7.25
CA SER A 426 -16.04 -4.82 -6.49
C SER A 426 -17.53 -4.62 -6.72
N LEU A 427 -18.20 -4.16 -5.68
CA LEU A 427 -19.57 -3.65 -5.72
C LEU A 427 -19.59 -2.25 -5.13
N ASN A 428 -20.12 -1.28 -5.85
CA ASN A 428 -20.22 0.11 -5.39
C ASN A 428 -21.62 0.70 -5.61
N THR A 429 -21.89 1.87 -5.01
CA THR A 429 -23.19 2.54 -5.12
C THR A 429 -23.51 3.00 -6.54
N MET A 430 -22.51 3.23 -7.40
CA MET A 430 -22.72 3.63 -8.80
C MET A 430 -23.22 2.45 -9.64
N ASP A 431 -22.95 1.20 -9.23
CA ASP A 431 -23.48 -0.02 -9.83
C ASP A 431 -24.96 -0.27 -9.41
N LYS A 432 -25.53 0.60 -8.56
CA LYS A 432 -26.91 0.57 -8.08
C LYS A 432 -27.28 -0.77 -7.42
N PRO A 433 -26.61 -1.15 -6.32
CA PRO A 433 -26.92 -2.39 -5.62
C PRO A 433 -28.39 -2.43 -5.17
N VAL A 434 -28.98 -3.63 -5.19
CA VAL A 434 -30.32 -3.86 -4.72
C VAL A 434 -30.41 -3.57 -3.22
N GLN A 435 -31.31 -2.68 -2.84
CA GLN A 435 -31.62 -2.38 -1.45
C GLN A 435 -32.78 -3.21 -0.92
N ASN A 436 -32.73 -3.51 0.37
CA ASN A 436 -33.86 -4.09 1.10
C ASN A 436 -34.98 -3.04 1.29
N ALA A 437 -36.17 -3.48 1.65
CA ALA A 437 -37.33 -2.59 1.83
C ALA A 437 -37.11 -1.49 2.90
N ASP A 438 -36.22 -1.71 3.84
CA ASP A 438 -35.81 -0.74 4.91
C ASP A 438 -34.68 0.19 4.52
N GLY A 439 -34.17 0.08 3.28
CA GLY A 439 -33.04 0.90 2.76
C GLY A 439 -31.67 0.34 3.08
N THR A 440 -31.57 -0.78 3.76
CA THR A 440 -30.27 -1.46 4.00
C THR A 440 -29.83 -2.22 2.74
N THR A 441 -28.55 -2.64 2.68
CA THR A 441 -28.00 -3.41 1.56
C THR A 441 -27.34 -4.69 2.07
N ASP A 442 -27.80 -5.83 1.60
CA ASP A 442 -27.14 -7.12 1.85
C ASP A 442 -26.26 -7.47 0.65
N ILE A 443 -24.99 -7.82 0.92
CA ILE A 443 -24.03 -8.29 -0.06
C ILE A 443 -23.67 -9.73 0.27
N TYR A 444 -23.78 -10.61 -0.72
CA TYR A 444 -23.47 -12.03 -0.59
C TYR A 444 -22.10 -12.33 -1.19
N PHE A 445 -21.36 -13.21 -0.53
CA PHE A 445 -20.06 -13.70 -0.98
C PHE A 445 -20.11 -15.22 -1.03
N GLY A 446 -19.55 -15.80 -2.05
CA GLY A 446 -19.54 -17.26 -2.20
C GLY A 446 -19.18 -17.67 -3.62
N PRO A 447 -18.81 -18.97 -3.82
CA PRO A 447 -18.40 -19.48 -5.14
C PRO A 447 -19.52 -19.56 -6.14
N LYS A 448 -20.78 -19.54 -5.69
CA LYS A 448 -21.98 -19.58 -6.54
C LYS A 448 -22.92 -18.42 -6.22
N SER A 449 -23.61 -17.94 -7.25
CA SER A 449 -24.60 -16.88 -7.09
C SER A 449 -25.76 -17.32 -6.19
N PRO A 450 -26.19 -16.49 -5.24
CA PRO A 450 -27.35 -16.76 -4.38
C PRO A 450 -28.68 -16.57 -5.11
N GLY A 451 -28.66 -16.32 -6.41
CA GLY A 451 -29.85 -16.14 -7.26
C GLY A 451 -30.04 -14.72 -7.80
N ALA A 452 -30.96 -14.58 -8.72
CA ALA A 452 -31.26 -13.30 -9.37
C ALA A 452 -31.75 -12.24 -8.35
N GLY A 453 -31.39 -10.99 -8.58
CA GLY A 453 -31.77 -9.85 -7.73
C GLY A 453 -31.02 -9.78 -6.40
N LYS A 454 -29.93 -10.52 -6.21
CA LYS A 454 -29.04 -10.42 -5.05
C LYS A 454 -27.75 -9.75 -5.42
N ASN A 455 -27.24 -8.89 -4.54
CA ASN A 455 -25.89 -8.34 -4.68
C ASN A 455 -24.90 -9.44 -4.35
N TRP A 456 -24.05 -9.82 -5.30
CA TRP A 456 -23.13 -10.92 -5.14
C TRP A 456 -21.75 -10.58 -5.65
N LEU A 457 -20.75 -10.85 -4.81
CA LEU A 457 -19.34 -10.90 -5.16
C LEU A 457 -18.89 -12.37 -5.10
N ALA A 458 -18.46 -12.88 -6.25
CA ALA A 458 -17.96 -14.24 -6.36
C ALA A 458 -16.66 -14.40 -5.55
N THR A 459 -16.48 -15.58 -4.96
CA THR A 459 -15.23 -16.02 -4.33
C THR A 459 -14.63 -17.17 -5.13
N VAL A 460 -13.36 -17.51 -4.82
CA VAL A 460 -12.64 -18.57 -5.54
C VAL A 460 -12.46 -19.76 -4.60
N PRO A 461 -13.00 -20.94 -4.92
CA PRO A 461 -12.80 -22.14 -4.09
C PRO A 461 -11.34 -22.45 -3.85
N GLY A 462 -11.01 -22.90 -2.62
CA GLY A 462 -9.65 -23.22 -2.19
C GLY A 462 -8.77 -22.01 -1.94
N ARG A 463 -9.31 -20.79 -1.99
CA ARG A 463 -8.59 -19.53 -1.70
C ARG A 463 -9.31 -18.72 -0.63
N GLY A 464 -8.53 -18.09 0.26
CA GLY A 464 -9.04 -17.00 1.09
C GLY A 464 -9.21 -15.72 0.29
N TYR A 465 -9.74 -14.67 0.93
CA TYR A 465 -9.80 -13.34 0.36
C TYR A 465 -9.78 -12.25 1.44
N ILE A 466 -9.38 -11.05 1.05
CA ILE A 466 -9.45 -9.84 1.86
C ILE A 466 -10.65 -9.04 1.36
N ALA A 467 -11.43 -8.44 2.25
CA ALA A 467 -12.46 -7.49 1.89
C ALA A 467 -12.11 -6.09 2.40
N VAL A 468 -12.22 -5.09 1.53
CA VAL A 468 -12.01 -3.68 1.89
C VAL A 468 -13.30 -2.91 1.62
N LEU A 469 -13.85 -2.30 2.68
CA LEU A 469 -14.91 -1.31 2.57
C LEU A 469 -14.28 0.07 2.36
N ARG A 470 -14.70 0.76 1.32
CA ARG A 470 -14.24 2.12 1.02
C ARG A 470 -15.38 3.11 1.21
N LEU A 471 -15.11 4.17 1.97
CA LEU A 471 -16.03 5.26 2.26
C LEU A 471 -15.41 6.55 1.67
N TYR A 472 -15.95 7.03 0.55
CA TYR A 472 -15.45 8.23 -0.16
C TYR A 472 -16.23 9.48 0.24
N GLY A 473 -15.49 10.54 0.61
CA GLY A 473 -16.10 11.70 1.24
C GLY A 473 -16.78 11.33 2.55
N PRO A 474 -16.05 10.72 3.51
CA PRO A 474 -16.67 10.26 4.76
C PRO A 474 -17.25 11.43 5.52
N THR A 475 -18.47 11.24 6.07
CA THR A 475 -19.11 12.22 6.93
C THR A 475 -18.93 11.86 8.41
N GLU A 476 -19.41 12.69 9.31
CA GLU A 476 -19.18 12.59 10.76
C GLU A 476 -19.44 11.17 11.30
N ALA A 477 -20.52 10.50 10.92
CA ALA A 477 -20.84 9.15 11.41
C ALA A 477 -19.84 8.07 10.96
N ALA A 478 -19.14 8.27 9.84
CA ALA A 478 -18.02 7.41 9.43
C ALA A 478 -16.77 7.72 10.25
N LEU A 479 -16.47 9.00 10.46
CA LEU A 479 -15.27 9.47 11.13
C LEU A 479 -15.28 9.15 12.63
N ASN A 480 -16.41 9.32 13.30
CA ASN A 480 -16.61 8.97 14.70
C ASN A 480 -17.01 7.50 14.93
N ARG A 481 -17.16 6.71 13.82
CA ARG A 481 -17.40 5.26 13.84
C ARG A 481 -18.73 4.85 14.48
N THR A 482 -19.73 5.73 14.48
CA THR A 482 -21.07 5.42 15.01
C THR A 482 -21.90 4.61 14.04
N TRP A 483 -21.69 4.76 12.72
CA TRP A 483 -22.24 3.89 11.70
C TRP A 483 -21.31 2.68 11.53
N LYS A 484 -21.88 1.46 11.54
CA LYS A 484 -21.10 0.21 11.48
C LYS A 484 -21.78 -0.81 10.56
N PRO A 485 -21.07 -1.40 9.58
CA PRO A 485 -21.55 -2.61 8.91
C PRO A 485 -21.48 -3.81 9.86
N SER A 486 -22.12 -4.93 9.49
CA SER A 486 -21.87 -6.19 10.19
C SER A 486 -20.44 -6.69 9.94
N ASP A 487 -20.01 -7.70 10.69
CA ASP A 487 -18.96 -8.61 10.21
C ASP A 487 -19.54 -9.52 9.11
N PHE A 488 -18.68 -10.32 8.47
CA PHE A 488 -19.07 -11.32 7.50
C PHE A 488 -19.73 -12.50 8.20
N MET A 489 -21.05 -12.62 8.06
CA MET A 489 -21.85 -13.67 8.69
C MET A 489 -21.91 -14.91 7.79
N ARG A 490 -21.49 -16.08 8.28
CA ARG A 490 -21.62 -17.35 7.55
C ARG A 490 -23.07 -17.68 7.24
N ARG A 491 -23.31 -18.28 6.09
CA ARG A 491 -24.61 -18.68 5.60
C ARG A 491 -24.62 -20.16 5.23
N ASN A 492 -25.23 -20.98 6.09
CA ASN A 492 -25.37 -22.42 5.88
C ASN A 492 -26.61 -22.79 5.04
N ASP A 493 -27.53 -21.85 4.85
CA ASP A 493 -28.77 -22.02 4.10
C ASP A 493 -28.61 -21.85 2.56
N LEU A 494 -27.40 -21.42 2.12
CA LEU A 494 -27.02 -21.37 0.71
C LEU A 494 -26.10 -22.58 0.43
N GLN A 495 -26.66 -23.79 0.48
CA GLN A 495 -25.87 -25.00 0.14
C GLN A 495 -25.46 -24.99 -1.35
N PRO A 496 -24.29 -25.58 -1.69
CA PRO A 496 -23.69 -25.56 -3.03
C PRO A 496 -24.51 -26.28 -4.09
#